data_8b95b8d6d3a22b3ba6b441dd7e792d37
#
_entry.id   8b95b8d6d3a22b3ba6b441dd7e792d37
#
_cell.length_a   1.000
_cell.length_b   1.000
_cell.length_c   1.000
_cell.angle_alpha   90.00
_cell.angle_beta   90.00
_cell.angle_gamma   90.00
#
_symmetry.space_group_name_H-M   'P 1'
#
loop_
_entity.id
_entity.type
_entity.pdbx_description
1 polymer ?
#
loop_
_entity_poly.entity_id
_entity_poly.type
_entity_poly.pdbx_seq_one_letter_code
_entity_poly.pdbx_strand_id
1 'polypeptide(L)'
;NFKFPIIQNVKKFDSRLQTLDEEPDRILTVESKYLLVDSFVKYKITDVLKFYQANNGSFNSLNSLLAQRTEFELKNQFGKRTVTELVSGERDELMNTMRSGLNDVVADLGIEIIDFRVKRIDLPSNLSNSVYERMRTQRNRLAEELRSQGKEISREIRAIADKDKVVILAEAYKTAEQIRELVISTAKKMA
;
A
#
# COMPACT_ATOMS: atom_id res chain seq x y z
N ASN A 1 42.79 27.61 -1.31
CA ASN A 1 43.83 26.91 -0.53
C ASN A 1 45.02 26.61 -1.44
N PHE A 2 46.20 27.16 -1.10
CA PHE A 2 47.44 26.85 -1.80
C PHE A 2 47.99 25.51 -1.33
N LYS A 3 48.39 24.66 -2.26
CA LYS A 3 48.91 23.32 -2.01
C LYS A 3 50.44 23.34 -2.11
N PHE A 4 51.12 22.77 -1.11
CA PHE A 4 52.57 22.50 -1.23
C PHE A 4 52.76 21.20 -2.03
N PRO A 5 53.38 21.25 -3.23
CA PRO A 5 53.36 20.17 -4.21
C PRO A 5 54.07 18.88 -3.81
N ILE A 6 54.84 18.87 -2.72
CA ILE A 6 55.62 17.71 -2.31
C ILE A 6 55.08 17.05 -1.04
N ILE A 7 54.30 17.76 -0.21
CA ILE A 7 53.91 17.34 1.14
C ILE A 7 52.41 17.03 1.24
N GLN A 8 51.57 17.53 0.33
CA GLN A 8 50.11 17.42 0.42
C GLN A 8 49.52 16.65 -0.76
N ASN A 9 48.85 15.55 -0.46
CA ASN A 9 48.01 14.82 -1.41
C ASN A 9 46.59 15.37 -1.38
N VAL A 10 46.04 15.72 -2.55
CA VAL A 10 44.68 16.17 -2.72
C VAL A 10 43.87 15.01 -3.29
N LYS A 11 42.86 14.50 -2.56
CA LYS A 11 41.86 13.63 -3.10
C LYS A 11 40.64 14.44 -3.49
N LYS A 12 40.12 14.23 -4.70
CA LYS A 12 38.88 14.83 -5.17
C LYS A 12 37.77 13.80 -5.06
N PHE A 13 36.66 14.20 -4.48
CA PHE A 13 35.47 13.38 -4.39
C PHE A 13 34.37 13.99 -5.25
N ASP A 14 33.62 13.13 -5.97
CA ASP A 14 32.49 13.55 -6.78
C ASP A 14 31.28 13.75 -5.87
N SER A 15 30.69 14.95 -5.89
CA SER A 15 29.47 15.28 -5.13
C SER A 15 28.18 15.02 -5.93
N ARG A 16 28.31 14.43 -7.13
CA ARG A 16 27.14 14.05 -7.92
C ARG A 16 26.35 12.95 -7.25
N LEU A 17 25.10 12.84 -7.67
CA LEU A 17 24.22 11.76 -7.27
C LEU A 17 24.79 10.42 -7.72
N GLN A 18 25.04 9.54 -6.76
CA GLN A 18 25.49 8.17 -6.99
C GLN A 18 24.32 7.22 -6.83
N THR A 19 24.33 6.11 -7.56
CA THR A 19 23.31 5.07 -7.45
C THR A 19 23.99 3.78 -7.01
N LEU A 20 23.50 3.20 -5.92
CA LEU A 20 23.81 1.86 -5.50
C LEU A 20 22.68 0.95 -5.96
N ASP A 21 23.00 0.03 -6.84
CA ASP A 21 22.12 -0.98 -7.38
C ASP A 21 22.65 -2.35 -6.96
N GLU A 22 21.84 -3.12 -6.28
CA GLU A 22 22.23 -4.39 -5.68
C GLU A 22 21.46 -5.55 -6.28
N GLU A 23 22.00 -6.76 -6.11
CA GLU A 23 21.29 -7.98 -6.48
C GLU A 23 20.05 -8.17 -5.59
N PRO A 24 18.99 -8.84 -6.12
CA PRO A 24 17.76 -9.06 -5.38
C PRO A 24 17.99 -9.87 -4.10
N ASP A 25 17.55 -9.32 -2.96
CA ASP A 25 17.66 -9.96 -1.65
C ASP A 25 16.44 -10.80 -1.32
N ARG A 26 16.69 -11.90 -0.57
CA ARG A 26 15.63 -12.75 0.00
C ARG A 26 15.22 -12.24 1.37
N ILE A 27 13.99 -11.77 1.46
CA ILE A 27 13.43 -11.21 2.69
C ILE A 27 12.27 -12.07 3.17
N LEU A 28 12.26 -12.36 4.47
CA LEU A 28 11.18 -13.10 5.12
C LEU A 28 10.14 -12.12 5.66
N THR A 29 8.88 -12.30 5.28
CA THR A 29 7.75 -11.52 5.79
C THR A 29 7.21 -12.06 7.12
N VAL A 30 6.35 -11.29 7.81
CA VAL A 30 5.65 -11.72 9.02
C VAL A 30 4.87 -13.03 8.83
N GLU A 31 4.41 -13.31 7.61
CA GLU A 31 3.72 -14.54 7.25
C GLU A 31 4.65 -15.73 6.99
N SER A 32 5.94 -15.60 7.30
CA SER A 32 6.97 -16.63 7.03
C SER A 32 7.10 -16.98 5.54
N LYS A 33 6.85 -16.02 4.65
CA LYS A 33 7.03 -16.18 3.20
C LYS A 33 8.25 -15.41 2.74
N TYR A 34 9.05 -16.05 1.88
CA TYR A 34 10.19 -15.39 1.25
C TYR A 34 9.73 -14.54 0.06
N LEU A 35 10.25 -13.32 0.01
CA LEU A 35 10.17 -12.42 -1.13
C LEU A 35 11.56 -12.18 -1.69
N LEU A 36 11.65 -12.04 -3.01
CA LEU A 36 12.84 -11.51 -3.68
C LEU A 36 12.58 -10.03 -3.94
N VAL A 37 13.35 -9.18 -3.28
CA VAL A 37 13.19 -7.73 -3.36
C VAL A 37 14.40 -7.15 -4.09
N ASP A 38 14.13 -6.49 -5.21
CA ASP A 38 15.10 -5.76 -6.01
C ASP A 38 14.92 -4.26 -5.73
N SER A 39 16.00 -3.60 -5.27
CA SER A 39 15.95 -2.20 -4.86
C SER A 39 17.19 -1.43 -5.30
N PHE A 40 17.09 -0.11 -5.31
CA PHE A 40 18.23 0.77 -5.49
C PHE A 40 18.17 1.97 -4.55
N VAL A 41 19.33 2.49 -4.23
CA VAL A 41 19.52 3.66 -3.38
C VAL A 41 20.24 4.74 -4.17
N LYS A 42 19.73 5.97 -4.13
CA LYS A 42 20.43 7.14 -4.63
C LYS A 42 20.92 7.99 -3.48
N TYR A 43 22.21 8.25 -3.46
CA TYR A 43 22.86 9.02 -2.41
C TYR A 43 23.82 10.05 -2.97
N LYS A 44 24.14 11.04 -2.17
CA LYS A 44 25.22 12.01 -2.44
C LYS A 44 26.08 12.17 -1.20
N ILE A 45 27.34 12.58 -1.42
CA ILE A 45 28.26 12.95 -0.33
C ILE A 45 27.95 14.39 0.09
N THR A 46 27.57 14.58 1.36
CA THR A 46 27.32 15.91 1.94
C THR A 46 28.45 16.37 2.81
N ASP A 47 29.09 15.46 3.55
CA ASP A 47 30.24 15.77 4.41
C ASP A 47 31.45 14.91 4.00
N VAL A 48 32.37 15.52 3.27
CA VAL A 48 33.58 14.86 2.75
C VAL A 48 34.52 14.42 3.89
N LEU A 49 34.53 15.15 5.00
CA LEU A 49 35.39 14.81 6.15
C LEU A 49 34.93 13.52 6.83
N LYS A 50 33.63 13.44 7.15
CA LYS A 50 33.03 12.23 7.71
C LYS A 50 33.16 11.05 6.76
N PHE A 51 32.88 11.25 5.47
CA PHE A 51 33.07 10.23 4.45
C PHE A 51 34.49 9.66 4.42
N TYR A 52 35.48 10.55 4.46
CA TYR A 52 36.89 10.13 4.46
C TYR A 52 37.27 9.38 5.75
N GLN A 53 36.81 9.85 6.91
CA GLN A 53 37.07 9.21 8.18
C GLN A 53 36.45 7.82 8.29
N ALA A 54 35.20 7.67 7.81
CA ALA A 54 34.46 6.41 7.88
C ALA A 54 34.96 5.37 6.86
N ASN A 55 35.34 5.79 5.65
CA ASN A 55 35.57 4.87 4.52
C ASN A 55 36.98 5.01 3.90
N ASN A 56 37.92 5.78 4.50
CA ASN A 56 39.23 6.11 3.92
C ASN A 56 39.14 6.69 2.50
N GLY A 57 37.99 7.26 2.15
CA GLY A 57 37.72 7.79 0.83
C GLY A 57 37.53 6.72 -0.26
N SER A 58 37.18 5.50 0.11
CA SER A 58 36.88 4.40 -0.81
C SER A 58 35.37 4.29 -1.05
N PHE A 59 34.96 4.47 -2.31
CA PHE A 59 33.57 4.25 -2.71
C PHE A 59 33.13 2.78 -2.58
N ASN A 60 34.04 1.83 -2.82
CA ASN A 60 33.73 0.41 -2.68
C ASN A 60 33.40 0.05 -1.24
N SER A 61 34.18 0.57 -0.28
CA SER A 61 33.91 0.36 1.15
C SER A 61 32.59 0.99 1.58
N LEU A 62 32.30 2.21 1.08
CA LEU A 62 31.02 2.85 1.32
C LEU A 62 29.87 2.03 0.75
N ASN A 63 29.96 1.59 -0.50
CA ASN A 63 28.91 0.83 -1.16
C ASN A 63 28.62 -0.48 -0.40
N SER A 64 29.66 -1.22 0.00
CA SER A 64 29.49 -2.45 0.79
C SER A 64 28.81 -2.20 2.13
N LEU A 65 29.17 -1.11 2.81
CA LEU A 65 28.58 -0.75 4.10
C LEU A 65 27.14 -0.25 3.95
N LEU A 66 26.90 0.55 2.91
CA LEU A 66 25.55 1.03 2.58
C LEU A 66 24.62 -0.13 2.19
N ALA A 67 25.14 -1.09 1.41
CA ALA A 67 24.45 -2.32 1.06
C ALA A 67 23.96 -3.08 2.29
N GLN A 68 24.88 -3.36 3.22
CA GLN A 68 24.54 -4.06 4.45
C GLN A 68 23.50 -3.31 5.30
N ARG A 69 23.61 -1.98 5.39
CA ARG A 69 22.62 -1.17 6.12
C ARG A 69 21.26 -1.13 5.43
N THR A 70 21.26 -1.08 4.11
CA THR A 70 20.02 -1.16 3.29
C THR A 70 19.34 -2.52 3.45
N GLU A 71 20.10 -3.61 3.36
CA GLU A 71 19.59 -4.96 3.56
C GLU A 71 18.99 -5.14 4.97
N PHE A 72 19.67 -4.64 5.99
CA PHE A 72 19.18 -4.69 7.38
C PHE A 72 17.85 -3.94 7.53
N GLU A 73 17.76 -2.72 7.00
CA GLU A 73 16.55 -1.91 7.09
C GLU A 73 15.41 -2.51 6.26
N LEU A 74 15.70 -3.04 5.07
CA LEU A 74 14.74 -3.81 4.27
C LEU A 74 14.16 -4.99 5.06
N LYS A 75 15.01 -5.81 5.65
CA LYS A 75 14.57 -6.95 6.47
C LYS A 75 13.71 -6.52 7.66
N ASN A 76 14.06 -5.41 8.30
CA ASN A 76 13.32 -4.87 9.43
C ASN A 76 11.93 -4.36 9.03
N GLN A 77 11.82 -3.62 7.93
CA GLN A 77 10.55 -3.04 7.48
C GLN A 77 9.64 -4.07 6.80
N PHE A 78 10.21 -4.93 5.96
CA PHE A 78 9.46 -5.96 5.26
C PHE A 78 9.04 -7.12 6.17
N GLY A 79 9.88 -7.45 7.17
CA GLY A 79 9.59 -8.50 8.15
C GLY A 79 8.39 -8.21 9.05
N LYS A 80 7.99 -6.95 9.17
CA LYS A 80 6.83 -6.52 9.97
C LYS A 80 5.52 -6.50 9.17
N ARG A 81 5.55 -6.69 7.85
CA ARG A 81 4.42 -6.51 6.94
C ARG A 81 4.03 -7.81 6.27
N THR A 82 2.77 -7.86 5.83
CA THR A 82 2.24 -8.98 5.04
C THR A 82 2.58 -8.81 3.56
N VAL A 83 2.57 -9.91 2.82
CA VAL A 83 2.77 -9.87 1.36
C VAL A 83 1.74 -8.98 0.66
N THR A 84 0.50 -8.99 1.15
CA THR A 84 -0.59 -8.18 0.57
C THR A 84 -0.35 -6.68 0.75
N GLU A 85 0.09 -6.23 1.92
CA GLU A 85 0.44 -4.83 2.18
C GLU A 85 1.60 -4.36 1.31
N LEU A 86 2.62 -5.21 1.12
CA LEU A 86 3.80 -4.88 0.30
C LEU A 86 3.49 -4.79 -1.21
N VAL A 87 2.51 -5.56 -1.70
CA VAL A 87 2.18 -5.64 -3.13
C VAL A 87 1.05 -4.68 -3.51
N SER A 88 0.04 -4.51 -2.65
CA SER A 88 -1.20 -3.77 -2.97
C SER A 88 -1.37 -2.46 -2.24
N GLY A 89 -0.51 -2.14 -1.27
CA GLY A 89 -0.71 -1.04 -0.34
C GLY A 89 0.18 0.17 -0.57
N GLU A 90 0.36 0.92 0.44
CA GLU A 90 0.98 2.23 0.64
C GLU A 90 2.47 2.27 0.31
N ARG A 91 2.78 1.99 -0.97
CA ARG A 91 4.16 1.86 -1.45
C ARG A 91 4.96 3.14 -1.23
N ASP A 92 4.33 4.29 -1.42
CA ASP A 92 5.00 5.58 -1.24
C ASP A 92 5.32 5.86 0.23
N GLU A 93 4.46 5.47 1.15
CA GLU A 93 4.72 5.61 2.59
C GLU A 93 5.86 4.69 3.03
N LEU A 94 5.88 3.45 2.55
CA LEU A 94 6.98 2.53 2.79
C LEU A 94 8.32 3.09 2.29
N MET A 95 8.35 3.63 1.06
CA MET A 95 9.56 4.23 0.49
C MET A 95 10.04 5.43 1.30
N ASN A 96 9.14 6.28 1.77
CA ASN A 96 9.48 7.41 2.62
C ASN A 96 10.02 6.97 3.99
N THR A 97 9.39 5.97 4.60
CA THR A 97 9.85 5.39 5.87
C THR A 97 11.24 4.77 5.72
N MET A 98 11.46 4.01 4.65
CA MET A 98 12.78 3.44 4.33
C MET A 98 13.83 4.52 4.14
N ARG A 99 13.53 5.57 3.35
CA ARG A 99 14.46 6.68 3.14
C ARG A 99 14.83 7.39 4.44
N SER A 100 13.86 7.64 5.31
CA SER A 100 14.11 8.27 6.62
C SER A 100 14.96 7.38 7.51
N GLY A 101 14.60 6.10 7.66
CA GLY A 101 15.35 5.13 8.45
C GLY A 101 16.79 4.94 7.94
N LEU A 102 16.98 4.89 6.62
CA LEU A 102 18.32 4.82 6.03
C LEU A 102 19.13 6.09 6.30
N ASN A 103 18.54 7.29 6.22
CA ASN A 103 19.24 8.53 6.52
C ASN A 103 19.73 8.58 7.97
N ASP A 104 18.93 8.10 8.92
CA ASP A 104 19.32 8.03 10.34
C ASP A 104 20.51 7.08 10.54
N VAL A 105 20.48 5.95 9.86
CA VAL A 105 21.53 4.90 9.97
C VAL A 105 22.84 5.31 9.27
N VAL A 106 22.80 6.13 8.21
CA VAL A 106 23.98 6.53 7.44
C VAL A 106 24.52 7.93 7.79
N ALA A 107 23.94 8.60 8.76
CA ALA A 107 24.33 9.96 9.15
C ALA A 107 25.81 10.08 9.58
N ASP A 108 26.40 9.00 10.08
CA ASP A 108 27.81 8.88 10.47
C ASP A 108 28.76 8.72 9.29
N LEU A 109 28.26 8.35 8.09
CA LEU A 109 29.06 8.13 6.89
C LEU A 109 29.30 9.38 6.08
N GLY A 110 28.69 10.51 6.43
CA GLY A 110 28.79 11.78 5.68
C GLY A 110 28.09 11.76 4.33
N ILE A 111 27.09 10.90 4.16
CA ILE A 111 26.26 10.80 2.97
C ILE A 111 24.79 11.11 3.32
N GLU A 112 24.02 11.46 2.30
CA GLU A 112 22.58 11.68 2.38
C GLU A 112 21.87 10.81 1.36
N ILE A 113 20.88 10.04 1.78
CA ILE A 113 20.00 9.27 0.91
C ILE A 113 18.97 10.22 0.32
N ILE A 114 19.01 10.41 -0.99
CA ILE A 114 18.08 11.28 -1.72
C ILE A 114 16.81 10.51 -2.09
N ASP A 115 16.98 9.28 -2.54
CA ASP A 115 15.85 8.44 -2.99
C ASP A 115 16.15 6.97 -2.71
N PHE A 116 15.12 6.27 -2.27
CA PHE A 116 15.11 4.82 -2.11
C PHE A 116 13.91 4.26 -2.86
N ARG A 117 14.12 3.26 -3.71
CA ARG A 117 13.02 2.62 -4.44
C ARG A 117 13.22 1.12 -4.55
N VAL A 118 12.11 0.42 -4.38
CA VAL A 118 11.98 -0.97 -4.75
C VAL A 118 11.58 -1.06 -6.22
N LYS A 119 12.40 -1.71 -7.04
CA LYS A 119 12.13 -1.93 -8.45
C LYS A 119 11.09 -3.02 -8.64
N ARG A 120 11.29 -4.15 -7.95
CA ARG A 120 10.48 -5.35 -8.11
C ARG A 120 10.40 -6.14 -6.80
N ILE A 121 9.25 -6.74 -6.58
CA ILE A 121 9.02 -7.70 -5.50
C ILE A 121 8.50 -8.97 -6.18
N ASP A 122 9.28 -10.02 -6.14
CA ASP A 122 8.91 -11.32 -6.70
C ASP A 122 8.64 -12.33 -5.59
N LEU A 123 7.66 -13.18 -5.81
CA LEU A 123 7.50 -14.39 -5.00
C LEU A 123 8.25 -15.53 -5.67
N PRO A 124 8.99 -16.35 -4.90
CA PRO A 124 9.55 -17.59 -5.42
C PRO A 124 8.48 -18.41 -6.14
N SER A 125 8.81 -18.96 -7.30
CA SER A 125 7.86 -19.60 -8.23
C SER A 125 7.02 -20.72 -7.61
N ASN A 126 7.54 -21.39 -6.60
CA ASN A 126 6.85 -22.45 -5.85
C ASN A 126 5.72 -21.96 -4.94
N LEU A 127 5.70 -20.65 -4.59
CA LEU A 127 4.68 -20.05 -3.72
C LEU A 127 3.71 -19.15 -4.48
N SER A 128 4.09 -18.66 -5.66
CA SER A 128 3.31 -17.70 -6.45
C SER A 128 1.89 -18.20 -6.72
N ASN A 129 1.73 -19.41 -7.22
CA ASN A 129 0.43 -19.96 -7.60
C ASN A 129 -0.52 -20.08 -6.39
N SER A 130 -0.04 -20.57 -5.25
CA SER A 130 -0.89 -20.71 -4.05
C SER A 130 -1.32 -19.38 -3.44
N VAL A 131 -0.46 -18.36 -3.52
CA VAL A 131 -0.78 -17.00 -3.05
C VAL A 131 -1.78 -16.33 -4.00
N TYR A 132 -1.60 -16.43 -5.31
CA TYR A 132 -2.54 -15.90 -6.29
C TYR A 132 -3.92 -16.56 -6.17
N GLU A 133 -3.99 -17.88 -6.02
CA GLU A 133 -5.26 -18.58 -5.80
C GLU A 133 -5.94 -18.18 -4.50
N ARG A 134 -5.19 -17.99 -3.43
CA ARG A 134 -5.74 -17.49 -2.16
C ARG A 134 -6.27 -16.06 -2.28
N MET A 135 -5.54 -15.15 -2.94
CA MET A 135 -6.00 -13.78 -3.20
C MET A 135 -7.26 -13.76 -4.08
N ARG A 136 -7.30 -14.60 -5.12
CA ARG A 136 -8.45 -14.77 -5.99
C ARG A 136 -9.67 -15.27 -5.21
N THR A 137 -9.49 -16.26 -4.37
CA THR A 137 -10.56 -16.81 -3.50
C THR A 137 -11.08 -15.76 -2.53
N GLN A 138 -10.22 -14.98 -1.90
CA GLN A 138 -10.64 -13.89 -1.01
C GLN A 138 -11.45 -12.82 -1.74
N ARG A 139 -11.00 -12.39 -2.92
CA ARG A 139 -11.73 -11.41 -3.75
C ARG A 139 -13.08 -11.95 -4.20
N ASN A 140 -13.15 -13.24 -4.58
CA ASN A 140 -14.40 -13.86 -4.98
C ASN A 140 -15.38 -13.96 -3.80
N ARG A 141 -14.91 -14.30 -2.59
CA ARG A 141 -15.74 -14.31 -1.38
C ARG A 141 -16.32 -12.93 -1.08
N LEU A 142 -15.48 -11.89 -1.09
CA LEU A 142 -15.93 -10.51 -0.86
C LEU A 142 -16.95 -10.06 -1.91
N ALA A 143 -16.72 -10.38 -3.18
CA ALA A 143 -17.64 -10.07 -4.26
C ALA A 143 -19.00 -10.80 -4.10
N GLU A 144 -18.99 -12.06 -3.66
CA GLU A 144 -20.21 -12.83 -3.42
C GLU A 144 -20.97 -12.31 -2.20
N GLU A 145 -20.27 -11.94 -1.14
CA GLU A 145 -20.84 -11.30 0.04
C GLU A 145 -21.54 -9.98 -0.32
N LEU A 146 -20.88 -9.09 -1.06
CA LEU A 146 -21.47 -7.82 -1.50
C LEU A 146 -22.69 -8.04 -2.44
N ARG A 147 -22.62 -9.05 -3.33
CA ARG A 147 -23.76 -9.40 -4.18
C ARG A 147 -24.93 -9.95 -3.36
N SER A 148 -24.66 -10.77 -2.35
CA SER A 148 -25.67 -11.33 -1.47
C SER A 148 -26.37 -10.24 -0.66
N GLN A 149 -25.60 -9.32 -0.07
CA GLN A 149 -26.13 -8.15 0.61
C GLN A 149 -26.99 -7.27 -0.30
N GLY A 150 -26.50 -7.03 -1.53
CA GLY A 150 -27.26 -6.27 -2.52
C GLY A 150 -28.60 -6.95 -2.91
N LYS A 151 -28.62 -8.29 -3.03
CA LYS A 151 -29.85 -9.04 -3.28
C LYS A 151 -30.80 -9.00 -2.07
N GLU A 152 -30.30 -9.07 -0.86
CA GLU A 152 -31.08 -8.98 0.37
C GLU A 152 -31.76 -7.61 0.47
N ILE A 153 -31.02 -6.52 0.36
CA ILE A 153 -31.56 -5.16 0.38
C ILE A 153 -32.61 -4.96 -0.75
N SER A 154 -32.32 -5.48 -1.95
CA SER A 154 -33.27 -5.40 -3.07
C SER A 154 -34.59 -6.14 -2.77
N ARG A 155 -34.54 -7.31 -2.12
CA ARG A 155 -35.74 -8.06 -1.72
C ARG A 155 -36.52 -7.31 -0.64
N GLU A 156 -35.83 -6.75 0.35
CA GLU A 156 -36.44 -5.95 1.41
C GLU A 156 -37.19 -4.74 0.85
N ILE A 157 -36.53 -3.96 -0.02
CA ILE A 157 -37.16 -2.79 -0.65
C ILE A 157 -38.39 -3.19 -1.46
N ARG A 158 -38.33 -4.31 -2.22
CA ARG A 158 -39.47 -4.79 -3.00
C ARG A 158 -40.62 -5.24 -2.08
N ALA A 159 -40.31 -5.97 -0.99
CA ALA A 159 -41.30 -6.42 -0.06
C ALA A 159 -42.02 -5.26 0.65
N ILE A 160 -41.29 -4.20 1.00
CA ILE A 160 -41.86 -2.98 1.56
C ILE A 160 -42.78 -2.29 0.55
N ALA A 161 -42.32 -2.11 -0.69
CA ALA A 161 -43.10 -1.49 -1.75
C ALA A 161 -44.37 -2.29 -2.11
N ASP A 162 -44.30 -3.63 -2.15
CA ASP A 162 -45.46 -4.52 -2.37
C ASP A 162 -46.47 -4.42 -1.22
N LYS A 163 -45.97 -4.36 0.01
CA LYS A 163 -46.83 -4.15 1.21
C LYS A 163 -47.56 -2.80 1.11
N ASP A 164 -46.79 -1.72 0.86
CA ASP A 164 -47.36 -0.38 0.77
C ASP A 164 -48.40 -0.26 -0.37
N LYS A 165 -48.10 -0.88 -1.52
CA LYS A 165 -49.07 -0.99 -2.62
C LYS A 165 -50.38 -1.64 -2.18
N VAL A 166 -50.31 -2.79 -1.46
CA VAL A 166 -51.51 -3.48 -0.97
C VAL A 166 -52.30 -2.61 0.02
N VAL A 167 -51.62 -1.95 0.94
CA VAL A 167 -52.23 -1.02 1.91
C VAL A 167 -52.97 0.11 1.23
N ILE A 168 -52.28 0.82 0.29
CA ILE A 168 -52.84 1.93 -0.46
C ILE A 168 -54.06 1.50 -1.25
N LEU A 169 -54.02 0.33 -1.93
CA LEU A 169 -55.18 -0.22 -2.64
C LEU A 169 -56.35 -0.52 -1.74
N ALA A 170 -56.10 -1.14 -0.58
CA ALA A 170 -57.14 -1.49 0.42
C ALA A 170 -57.79 -0.22 0.99
N GLU A 171 -56.99 0.82 1.29
CA GLU A 171 -57.51 2.12 1.76
C GLU A 171 -58.35 2.81 0.68
N ALA A 172 -57.89 2.79 -0.58
CA ALA A 172 -58.65 3.35 -1.71
C ALA A 172 -60.00 2.63 -1.91
N TYR A 173 -60.05 1.31 -1.84
CA TYR A 173 -61.29 0.54 -1.93
C TYR A 173 -62.23 0.84 -0.74
N LYS A 174 -61.69 0.94 0.48
CA LYS A 174 -62.51 1.31 1.66
C LYS A 174 -63.11 2.70 1.50
N THR A 175 -62.34 3.66 1.02
CA THR A 175 -62.79 5.04 0.81
C THR A 175 -63.84 5.09 -0.29
N ALA A 176 -63.65 4.38 -1.37
CA ALA A 176 -64.62 4.29 -2.46
C ALA A 176 -65.97 3.69 -2.00
N GLU A 177 -65.93 2.66 -1.15
CA GLU A 177 -67.17 2.03 -0.63
C GLU A 177 -67.87 2.96 0.36
N GLN A 178 -67.17 3.67 1.23
CA GLN A 178 -67.75 4.69 2.09
C GLN A 178 -68.44 5.83 1.32
N ILE A 179 -67.85 6.27 0.22
CA ILE A 179 -68.44 7.30 -0.65
C ILE A 179 -69.71 6.74 -1.30
N ARG A 180 -69.69 5.49 -1.78
CA ARG A 180 -70.89 4.82 -2.36
C ARG A 180 -72.03 4.75 -1.35
N GLU A 181 -71.77 4.30 -0.11
CA GLU A 181 -72.77 4.24 0.96
C GLU A 181 -73.37 5.61 1.26
N LEU A 182 -72.52 6.65 1.32
CA LEU A 182 -72.96 8.02 1.55
C LEU A 182 -73.88 8.51 0.44
N VAL A 183 -73.54 8.28 -0.82
CA VAL A 183 -74.36 8.64 -1.98
C VAL A 183 -75.70 7.95 -1.97
N ILE A 184 -75.73 6.63 -1.69
CA ILE A 184 -76.96 5.80 -1.59
C ILE A 184 -77.86 6.30 -0.43
N SER A 185 -77.28 6.62 0.72
CA SER A 185 -77.98 7.09 1.89
C SER A 185 -78.60 8.48 1.69
N THR A 186 -77.89 9.35 0.96
CA THR A 186 -78.37 10.68 0.60
C THR A 186 -79.50 10.63 -0.46
N ALA A 187 -79.35 9.76 -1.44
CA ALA A 187 -80.42 9.55 -2.41
C ALA A 187 -81.71 8.98 -1.81
N LYS A 188 -81.59 8.07 -0.81
CA LYS A 188 -82.74 7.56 -0.05
C LYS A 188 -83.44 8.62 0.83
N LYS A 189 -82.75 9.66 1.26
CA LYS A 189 -83.33 10.75 2.07
C LYS A 189 -84.02 11.81 1.19
N MET A 190 -83.76 11.85 -0.10
CA MET A 190 -84.35 12.80 -1.04
C MET A 190 -85.56 12.20 -1.84
N ALA A 191 -85.80 10.89 -1.75
CA ALA A 191 -86.96 10.18 -2.32
C ALA A 191 -88.03 9.99 -1.24
#